data_0280355ab04549572cddbdaf365e7902
#
_entry.id   0280355ab04549572cddbdaf365e7902
#
_cell.length_a   1.000
_cell.length_b   1.000
_cell.length_c   1.000
_cell.angle_alpha   90.00
_cell.angle_beta   90.00
_cell.angle_gamma   90.00
#
_symmetry.space_group_name_H-M   'P 1'
#
loop_
_entity.id
_entity.type
_entity.pdbx_description
1 polymer ?
#
loop_
_entity_poly.entity_id
_entity_poly.type
_entity_poly.pdbx_seq_one_letter_code
_entity_poly.pdbx_strand_id
1 'polypeptide(L)'
;MPYGTKPLPLKWIYKTKKDRFGVVSRYKCRLVAQGFFQVHGQDYSDTYSPVCKFTSIRTLLAISAQLGLKVHAMDVDTAFLNAPINEDIWVQVPKGTELPVGDNGIYKLKKSLYGLKQAPREWNQMINGVLLDMGFEPLEADPCIYKKTVRGMVNGVMKDKHYIIALYVDDLLIACSTPQMCNELERAFKKHFKMKILGSIKHILGMDVYNNLDEHKVFISQRQYIADSVKRYSKYNLRAFSTPIDNRQPYMKSQCPEAGSP
;
A
#
# COMPACT_ATOMS: atom_id res chain seq x y z
N MET A 1 5.52 19.59 -26.60
CA MET A 1 6.54 18.60 -26.23
C MET A 1 7.88 19.06 -26.79
N PRO A 2 8.97 19.05 -26.01
CA PRO A 2 10.29 19.41 -26.51
C PRO A 2 10.76 18.48 -27.64
N TYR A 3 11.59 18.99 -28.53
CA TYR A 3 12.14 18.22 -29.63
C TYR A 3 12.97 17.04 -29.11
N GLY A 4 12.79 15.87 -29.69
CA GLY A 4 13.50 14.64 -29.27
C GLY A 4 12.89 13.90 -28.08
N THR A 5 11.89 14.45 -27.40
CA THR A 5 11.20 13.74 -26.31
C THR A 5 10.26 12.68 -26.86
N LYS A 6 10.31 11.46 -26.29
CA LYS A 6 9.43 10.36 -26.65
C LYS A 6 8.35 10.19 -25.56
N PRO A 7 7.06 10.37 -25.89
CA PRO A 7 6.01 10.23 -24.87
C PRO A 7 5.88 8.78 -24.41
N LEU A 8 5.67 8.58 -23.11
CA LEU A 8 5.42 7.27 -22.53
C LEU A 8 4.02 6.79 -22.89
N PRO A 9 3.88 5.58 -23.42
CA PRO A 9 2.55 5.05 -23.72
C PRO A 9 1.77 4.74 -22.44
N LEU A 10 0.48 5.03 -22.47
CA LEU A 10 -0.47 4.65 -21.44
C LEU A 10 -1.23 3.39 -21.87
N LYS A 11 -1.80 2.67 -20.89
CA LYS A 11 -2.75 1.58 -21.15
C LYS A 11 -3.86 1.53 -20.09
N TRP A 12 -5.02 1.02 -20.50
CA TRP A 12 -6.10 0.70 -19.59
C TRP A 12 -5.86 -0.68 -18.95
N ILE A 13 -6.04 -0.74 -17.63
CA ILE A 13 -6.07 -1.98 -16.87
C ILE A 13 -7.47 -2.15 -16.30
N TYR A 14 -8.13 -3.24 -16.67
CA TYR A 14 -9.45 -3.62 -16.20
C TYR A 14 -9.33 -4.75 -15.20
N LYS A 15 -10.01 -4.63 -14.07
CA LYS A 15 -10.04 -5.67 -13.03
C LYS A 15 -11.44 -5.80 -12.46
N THR A 16 -11.95 -7.02 -12.44
CA THR A 16 -13.18 -7.39 -11.76
C THR A 16 -12.85 -7.77 -10.32
N LYS A 17 -13.44 -7.08 -9.35
CA LYS A 17 -13.38 -7.48 -7.94
C LYS A 17 -14.59 -8.35 -7.61
N LYS A 18 -14.35 -9.46 -6.92
CA LYS A 18 -15.38 -10.38 -6.44
C LYS A 18 -15.40 -10.32 -4.92
N ASP A 19 -16.58 -10.56 -4.35
CA ASP A 19 -16.75 -10.75 -2.92
C ASP A 19 -16.30 -12.16 -2.48
N ARG A 20 -16.46 -12.47 -1.19
CA ARG A 20 -16.11 -13.78 -0.61
C ARG A 20 -16.92 -14.95 -1.20
N PHE A 21 -18.04 -14.67 -1.85
CA PHE A 21 -18.90 -15.68 -2.48
C PHE A 21 -18.59 -15.84 -3.98
N GLY A 22 -17.63 -15.07 -4.53
CA GLY A 22 -17.28 -15.10 -5.95
C GLY A 22 -18.14 -14.21 -6.82
N VAL A 23 -19.12 -13.50 -6.25
CA VAL A 23 -19.99 -12.55 -6.97
C VAL A 23 -19.22 -11.27 -7.27
N VAL A 24 -19.42 -10.72 -8.46
CA VAL A 24 -18.77 -9.46 -8.86
C VAL A 24 -19.31 -8.32 -8.00
N SER A 25 -18.44 -7.77 -7.16
CA SER A 25 -18.76 -6.64 -6.27
C SER A 25 -18.42 -5.29 -6.91
N ARG A 26 -17.42 -5.24 -7.82
CA ARG A 26 -16.98 -3.99 -8.45
C ARG A 26 -16.14 -4.24 -9.70
N TYR A 27 -16.37 -3.43 -10.73
CA TYR A 27 -15.44 -3.26 -11.85
C TYR A 27 -14.47 -2.12 -11.55
N LYS A 28 -13.19 -2.36 -11.77
CA LYS A 28 -12.13 -1.37 -11.56
C LYS A 28 -11.38 -1.14 -12.87
N CYS A 29 -11.31 0.11 -13.28
CA CYS A 29 -10.55 0.53 -14.45
C CYS A 29 -9.48 1.53 -14.00
N ARG A 30 -8.25 1.39 -14.53
CA ARG A 30 -7.16 2.32 -14.29
C ARG A 30 -6.42 2.62 -15.59
N LEU A 31 -6.19 3.88 -15.84
CA LEU A 31 -5.20 4.32 -16.82
C LEU A 31 -3.82 4.31 -16.14
N VAL A 32 -2.85 3.63 -16.72
CA VAL A 32 -1.52 3.48 -16.12
C VAL A 32 -0.43 3.77 -17.16
N ALA A 33 0.68 4.35 -16.72
CA ALA A 33 1.87 4.51 -17.54
C ALA A 33 2.60 3.17 -17.71
N GLN A 34 3.17 2.96 -18.88
CA GLN A 34 4.05 1.83 -19.13
C GLN A 34 5.49 2.20 -18.74
N GLY A 35 5.73 2.30 -17.42
CA GLY A 35 6.97 2.78 -16.84
C GLY A 35 8.23 1.98 -17.20
N PHE A 36 8.09 0.79 -17.78
CA PHE A 36 9.23 0.02 -18.28
C PHE A 36 9.87 0.67 -19.52
N PHE A 37 9.20 1.64 -20.17
CA PHE A 37 9.80 2.46 -21.22
C PHE A 37 10.54 3.70 -20.67
N GLN A 38 10.45 4.00 -19.39
CA GLN A 38 11.16 5.13 -18.81
C GLN A 38 12.68 4.93 -18.83
N VAL A 39 13.39 5.99 -19.18
CA VAL A 39 14.85 6.05 -19.26
C VAL A 39 15.40 6.75 -18.00
N HIS A 40 16.32 6.07 -17.30
CA HIS A 40 17.02 6.66 -16.14
C HIS A 40 17.83 7.87 -16.56
N GLY A 41 17.82 8.91 -15.75
CA GLY A 41 18.49 10.19 -16.01
C GLY A 41 17.74 11.14 -16.95
N GLN A 42 16.64 10.68 -17.59
CA GLN A 42 15.76 11.48 -18.42
C GLN A 42 14.35 11.58 -17.84
N ASP A 43 13.72 10.43 -17.57
CA ASP A 43 12.33 10.34 -17.10
C ASP A 43 12.23 10.17 -15.59
N TYR A 44 13.30 9.74 -14.94
CA TYR A 44 13.41 9.58 -13.49
C TYR A 44 14.88 9.49 -13.07
N SER A 45 15.18 9.90 -11.85
CA SER A 45 16.52 9.79 -11.26
C SER A 45 16.54 8.74 -10.14
N ASP A 46 15.57 8.77 -9.24
CA ASP A 46 15.50 7.91 -8.07
C ASP A 46 14.10 7.31 -7.92
N THR A 47 14.04 6.06 -7.44
CA THR A 47 12.78 5.31 -7.31
C THR A 47 12.59 4.70 -5.93
N TYR A 48 13.59 4.85 -5.04
CA TYR A 48 13.52 4.25 -3.72
C TYR A 48 12.34 4.83 -2.93
N SER A 49 11.50 3.95 -2.44
CA SER A 49 10.40 4.25 -1.52
C SER A 49 10.38 3.19 -0.43
N PRO A 50 10.50 3.57 0.84
CA PRO A 50 10.39 2.60 1.92
C PRO A 50 8.96 2.06 2.00
N VAL A 51 8.85 0.81 2.42
CA VAL A 51 7.56 0.15 2.69
C VAL A 51 7.62 -0.46 4.08
N CYS A 52 6.57 -0.29 4.85
CA CYS A 52 6.48 -0.80 6.22
C CYS A 52 6.71 -2.31 6.26
N LYS A 53 7.59 -2.76 7.15
CA LYS A 53 7.90 -4.19 7.33
C LYS A 53 6.71 -4.91 7.98
N PHE A 54 6.44 -6.14 7.56
CA PHE A 54 5.41 -6.98 8.21
C PHE A 54 5.68 -7.19 9.71
N THR A 55 6.94 -7.30 10.10
CA THR A 55 7.35 -7.39 11.50
C THR A 55 6.96 -6.15 12.29
N SER A 56 7.12 -4.95 11.71
CA SER A 56 6.73 -3.69 12.34
C SER A 56 5.23 -3.60 12.55
N ILE A 57 4.43 -4.03 11.55
CA ILE A 57 2.96 -4.09 11.67
C ILE A 57 2.54 -5.05 12.79
N ARG A 58 3.15 -6.25 12.85
CA ARG A 58 2.87 -7.23 13.91
C ARG A 58 3.25 -6.70 15.29
N THR A 59 4.40 -6.03 15.39
CA THR A 59 4.85 -5.38 16.63
C THR A 59 3.89 -4.28 17.05
N LEU A 60 3.44 -3.43 16.12
CA LEU A 60 2.43 -2.41 16.40
C LEU A 60 1.14 -3.01 16.96
N LEU A 61 0.64 -4.09 16.35
CA LEU A 61 -0.57 -4.78 16.83
C LEU A 61 -0.37 -5.38 18.22
N ALA A 62 0.79 -5.99 18.50
CA ALA A 62 1.11 -6.56 19.80
C ALA A 62 1.20 -5.46 20.90
N ILE A 63 1.90 -4.37 20.62
CA ILE A 63 1.99 -3.21 21.52
C ILE A 63 0.60 -2.60 21.73
N SER A 64 -0.20 -2.50 20.67
CA SER A 64 -1.56 -1.97 20.77
C SER A 64 -2.45 -2.82 21.70
N ALA A 65 -2.35 -4.14 21.60
CA ALA A 65 -3.08 -5.04 22.49
C ALA A 65 -2.60 -4.89 23.93
N GLN A 66 -1.29 -4.85 24.18
CA GLN A 66 -0.71 -4.71 25.51
C GLN A 66 -1.09 -3.38 26.17
N LEU A 67 -1.08 -2.28 25.41
CA LEU A 67 -1.38 -0.93 25.92
C LEU A 67 -2.86 -0.54 25.82
N GLY A 68 -3.72 -1.43 25.31
CA GLY A 68 -5.15 -1.16 25.12
C GLY A 68 -5.45 -0.09 24.07
N LEU A 69 -4.53 0.11 23.08
CA LEU A 69 -4.71 1.12 22.04
C LEU A 69 -5.82 0.71 21.06
N LYS A 70 -6.60 1.70 20.63
CA LYS A 70 -7.61 1.52 19.58
C LYS A 70 -6.92 1.53 18.23
N VAL A 71 -7.13 0.48 17.45
CA VAL A 71 -6.47 0.31 16.15
C VAL A 71 -7.50 0.42 15.03
N HIS A 72 -7.33 1.43 14.17
CA HIS A 72 -8.17 1.68 13.00
C HIS A 72 -7.36 1.54 11.71
N ALA A 73 -8.05 1.18 10.64
CA ALA A 73 -7.49 1.13 9.30
C ALA A 73 -8.09 2.23 8.43
N MET A 74 -7.27 2.81 7.57
CA MET A 74 -7.65 3.81 6.58
C MET A 74 -6.98 3.50 5.24
N ASP A 75 -7.61 3.90 4.13
CA ASP A 75 -7.11 3.73 2.76
C ASP A 75 -7.14 5.08 2.04
N VAL A 76 -6.02 5.49 1.46
CA VAL A 76 -5.96 6.73 0.67
C VAL A 76 -6.47 6.46 -0.74
N ASP A 77 -7.51 7.19 -1.15
CA ASP A 77 -8.02 7.09 -2.51
C ASP A 77 -6.96 7.58 -3.51
N THR A 78 -6.55 6.68 -4.41
CA THR A 78 -5.63 7.01 -5.52
C THR A 78 -4.33 7.69 -5.08
N ALA A 79 -3.63 7.10 -4.11
CA ALA A 79 -2.44 7.64 -3.44
C ALA A 79 -1.45 8.33 -4.39
N PHE A 80 -1.01 7.64 -5.45
CA PHE A 80 -0.03 8.20 -6.39
C PHE A 80 -0.52 9.44 -7.14
N LEU A 81 -1.83 9.56 -7.40
CA LEU A 81 -2.41 10.71 -8.08
C LEU A 81 -2.48 11.98 -7.21
N ASN A 82 -2.19 11.87 -5.92
CA ASN A 82 -2.09 13.03 -5.03
C ASN A 82 -0.72 13.70 -5.17
N ALA A 83 0.34 12.91 -5.35
CA ALA A 83 1.71 13.39 -5.34
C ALA A 83 2.05 14.22 -6.61
N PRO A 84 2.78 15.34 -6.47
CA PRO A 84 3.33 16.05 -7.61
C PRO A 84 4.34 15.17 -8.34
N ILE A 85 4.74 15.59 -9.53
CA ILE A 85 5.84 15.00 -10.27
C ILE A 85 6.81 16.13 -10.63
N ASN A 86 8.10 15.90 -10.39
CA ASN A 86 9.13 16.93 -10.59
C ASN A 86 9.71 16.88 -12.00
N GLU A 87 9.71 15.70 -12.63
CA GLU A 87 10.23 15.52 -13.98
C GLU A 87 9.19 15.88 -15.04
N ASP A 88 9.69 16.31 -16.20
CA ASP A 88 8.89 16.64 -17.37
C ASP A 88 8.46 15.38 -18.13
N ILE A 89 7.47 14.69 -17.62
CA ILE A 89 6.94 13.43 -18.22
C ILE A 89 5.81 13.73 -19.20
N TRP A 90 6.01 13.31 -20.44
CA TRP A 90 5.02 13.35 -21.50
C TRP A 90 4.44 11.95 -21.72
N VAL A 91 3.14 11.87 -21.88
CA VAL A 91 2.42 10.60 -22.03
C VAL A 91 1.55 10.61 -23.28
N GLN A 92 1.42 9.44 -23.92
CA GLN A 92 0.54 9.21 -25.04
C GLN A 92 -0.66 8.37 -24.58
N VAL A 93 -1.88 8.88 -24.78
CA VAL A 93 -3.08 8.10 -24.46
C VAL A 93 -3.20 6.84 -25.34
N PRO A 94 -3.89 5.79 -24.86
CA PRO A 94 -4.07 4.56 -25.62
C PRO A 94 -4.78 4.82 -26.97
N LYS A 95 -4.41 4.07 -27.99
CA LYS A 95 -5.09 4.09 -29.29
C LYS A 95 -6.58 3.77 -29.11
N GLY A 96 -7.44 4.47 -29.85
CA GLY A 96 -8.89 4.33 -29.76
C GLY A 96 -9.54 5.15 -28.65
N THR A 97 -8.76 5.96 -27.91
CA THR A 97 -9.34 6.98 -27.01
C THR A 97 -9.96 8.10 -27.85
N GLU A 98 -11.21 8.45 -27.56
CA GLU A 98 -11.85 9.62 -28.18
C GLU A 98 -11.13 10.90 -27.70
N LEU A 99 -10.67 11.68 -28.66
CA LEU A 99 -9.95 12.94 -28.42
C LEU A 99 -10.72 14.12 -29.03
N PRO A 100 -10.56 15.32 -28.48
CA PRO A 100 -11.04 16.54 -29.13
C PRO A 100 -10.44 16.70 -30.52
N VAL A 101 -11.16 17.38 -31.40
CA VAL A 101 -10.70 17.67 -32.77
C VAL A 101 -9.38 18.44 -32.71
N GLY A 102 -8.36 17.92 -33.41
CA GLY A 102 -7.02 18.53 -33.46
C GLY A 102 -6.09 18.12 -32.28
N ASP A 103 -6.56 17.34 -31.31
CA ASP A 103 -5.73 16.84 -30.24
C ASP A 103 -4.95 15.60 -30.67
N ASN A 104 -3.63 15.60 -30.43
CA ASN A 104 -2.74 14.51 -30.79
C ASN A 104 -2.61 13.42 -29.69
N GLY A 105 -3.32 13.58 -28.57
CA GLY A 105 -3.32 12.66 -27.44
C GLY A 105 -2.02 12.63 -26.63
N ILE A 106 -1.18 13.65 -26.75
CA ILE A 106 0.07 13.78 -25.98
C ILE A 106 -0.10 14.82 -24.90
N TYR A 107 0.11 14.43 -23.65
CA TYR A 107 -0.06 15.32 -22.50
C TYR A 107 1.14 15.30 -21.58
N LYS A 108 1.43 16.44 -20.95
CA LYS A 108 2.40 16.54 -19.87
C LYS A 108 1.73 16.19 -18.54
N LEU A 109 2.32 15.30 -17.78
CA LEU A 109 1.83 14.97 -16.44
C LEU A 109 2.04 16.14 -15.47
N LYS A 110 1.04 16.46 -14.69
CA LYS A 110 1.10 17.43 -13.58
C LYS A 110 1.26 16.75 -12.22
N LYS A 111 0.93 15.46 -12.16
CA LYS A 111 1.00 14.63 -10.96
C LYS A 111 1.48 13.23 -11.34
N SER A 112 1.96 12.51 -10.35
CA SER A 112 2.34 11.11 -10.50
C SER A 112 1.19 10.26 -10.99
N LEU A 113 1.50 9.23 -11.75
CA LEU A 113 0.54 8.28 -12.31
C LEU A 113 0.96 6.85 -11.97
N TYR A 114 -0.03 5.98 -11.77
CA TYR A 114 0.22 4.56 -11.60
C TYR A 114 1.04 4.02 -12.78
N GLY A 115 2.06 3.21 -12.47
CA GLY A 115 2.95 2.61 -13.45
C GLY A 115 4.23 3.39 -13.72
N LEU A 116 4.37 4.63 -13.27
CA LEU A 116 5.67 5.34 -13.26
C LEU A 116 6.58 4.73 -12.18
N LYS A 117 7.87 4.66 -12.47
CA LYS A 117 8.89 4.10 -11.56
C LYS A 117 9.05 4.92 -10.29
N GLN A 118 8.98 6.25 -10.37
CA GLN A 118 9.14 7.17 -9.23
C GLN A 118 7.84 7.44 -8.46
N ALA A 119 6.66 7.06 -8.98
CA ALA A 119 5.39 7.37 -8.32
C ALA A 119 5.29 6.93 -6.84
N PRO A 120 5.80 5.75 -6.44
CA PRO A 120 5.83 5.37 -5.02
C PRO A 120 6.69 6.31 -4.17
N ARG A 121 7.82 6.78 -4.69
CA ARG A 121 8.73 7.70 -4.02
C ARG A 121 8.10 9.08 -3.81
N GLU A 122 7.54 9.65 -4.87
CA GLU A 122 6.87 10.96 -4.81
C GLU A 122 5.69 10.94 -3.82
N TRP A 123 4.93 9.86 -3.81
CA TRP A 123 3.85 9.66 -2.85
C TRP A 123 4.38 9.55 -1.41
N ASN A 124 5.40 8.74 -1.20
CA ASN A 124 5.99 8.57 0.13
C ASN A 124 6.54 9.89 0.68
N GLN A 125 7.23 10.69 -0.14
CA GLN A 125 7.72 12.01 0.25
C GLN A 125 6.58 12.96 0.62
N MET A 126 5.50 12.97 -0.16
CA MET A 126 4.35 13.83 0.11
C MET A 126 3.67 13.48 1.43
N ILE A 127 3.33 12.20 1.65
CA ILE A 127 2.67 11.80 2.89
C ILE A 127 3.58 11.91 4.11
N ASN A 128 4.88 11.66 3.94
CA ASN A 128 5.88 11.89 4.98
C ASN A 128 5.91 13.37 5.41
N GLY A 129 5.92 14.30 4.45
CA GLY A 129 5.83 15.75 4.73
C GLY A 129 4.58 16.09 5.55
N VAL A 130 3.41 15.60 5.15
CA VAL A 130 2.15 15.82 5.89
C VAL A 130 2.23 15.26 7.31
N LEU A 131 2.81 14.08 7.50
CA LEU A 131 2.97 13.48 8.83
C LEU A 131 3.93 14.29 9.71
N LEU A 132 5.04 14.77 9.17
CA LEU A 132 5.98 15.64 9.88
C LEU A 132 5.31 16.96 10.27
N ASP A 133 4.56 17.59 9.39
CA ASP A 133 3.80 18.83 9.65
C ASP A 133 2.72 18.62 10.74
N MET A 134 2.16 17.42 10.81
CA MET A 134 1.24 17.03 11.89
C MET A 134 1.95 16.72 13.22
N GLY A 135 3.29 16.82 13.27
CA GLY A 135 4.13 16.60 14.46
C GLY A 135 4.37 15.11 14.77
N PHE A 136 4.33 14.24 13.75
CA PHE A 136 4.78 12.87 13.87
C PHE A 136 6.27 12.74 13.58
N GLU A 137 6.92 11.77 14.20
CA GLU A 137 8.32 11.41 13.98
C GLU A 137 8.41 9.98 13.45
N PRO A 138 9.13 9.73 12.35
CA PRO A 138 9.40 8.38 11.89
C PRO A 138 10.32 7.64 12.85
N LEU A 139 10.20 6.32 12.94
CA LEU A 139 11.12 5.51 13.75
C LEU A 139 12.37 5.16 12.93
N GLU A 140 13.53 5.17 13.57
CA GLU A 140 14.80 4.75 12.96
C GLU A 140 14.78 3.29 12.47
N ALA A 141 14.16 2.39 13.24
CA ALA A 141 14.08 0.96 12.91
C ALA A 141 13.21 0.67 11.68
N ASP A 142 12.20 1.51 11.42
CA ASP A 142 11.33 1.43 10.25
C ASP A 142 10.75 2.83 9.96
N PRO A 143 11.22 3.52 8.89
CA PRO A 143 10.81 4.88 8.58
C PRO A 143 9.33 4.99 8.14
N CYS A 144 8.64 3.87 7.94
CA CYS A 144 7.21 3.84 7.68
C CYS A 144 6.35 3.69 8.95
N ILE A 145 6.97 3.62 10.13
CA ILE A 145 6.30 3.72 11.40
C ILE A 145 6.51 5.12 11.98
N TYR A 146 5.43 5.81 12.26
CA TYR A 146 5.44 7.15 12.81
C TYR A 146 4.84 7.14 14.21
N LYS A 147 5.43 7.90 15.12
CA LYS A 147 4.93 8.10 16.48
C LYS A 147 4.67 9.57 16.77
N LYS A 148 3.71 9.83 17.63
CA LYS A 148 3.48 11.14 18.27
C LYS A 148 2.97 10.89 19.69
N THR A 149 3.57 11.57 20.65
CA THR A 149 3.14 11.51 22.06
C THR A 149 2.68 12.88 22.51
N VAL A 150 1.51 12.94 23.12
CA VAL A 150 0.97 14.18 23.70
C VAL A 150 0.57 13.93 25.14
N ARG A 151 0.81 14.89 26.01
CA ARG A 151 0.32 14.85 27.38
C ARG A 151 -1.12 15.33 27.46
N GLY A 152 -1.93 14.63 28.20
CA GLY A 152 -3.33 15.02 28.41
C GLY A 152 -4.01 14.25 29.54
N MET A 153 -5.14 14.78 29.97
CA MET A 153 -5.95 14.18 31.06
C MET A 153 -6.59 12.86 30.54
N VAL A 154 -6.45 11.81 31.37
CA VAL A 154 -7.17 10.54 31.23
C VAL A 154 -7.72 10.19 32.59
N ASN A 155 -9.04 10.16 32.75
CA ASN A 155 -9.72 9.88 34.00
C ASN A 155 -9.20 10.74 35.19
N GLY A 156 -9.01 12.05 34.95
CA GLY A 156 -8.53 12.98 35.97
C GLY A 156 -7.02 12.95 36.25
N VAL A 157 -6.25 12.13 35.57
CA VAL A 157 -4.79 12.01 35.75
C VAL A 157 -4.08 12.40 34.45
N MET A 158 -3.01 13.20 34.57
CA MET A 158 -2.13 13.52 33.43
C MET A 158 -1.36 12.28 33.01
N LYS A 159 -1.58 11.84 31.76
CA LYS A 159 -0.91 10.68 31.18
C LYS A 159 -0.40 10.99 29.75
N ASP A 160 0.61 10.26 29.36
CA ASP A 160 1.06 10.28 27.97
C ASP A 160 0.05 9.52 27.10
N LYS A 161 -0.39 10.16 26.03
CA LYS A 161 -1.28 9.62 25.01
C LYS A 161 -0.48 9.40 23.75
N HIS A 162 -0.60 8.22 23.15
CA HIS A 162 0.19 7.82 22.03
C HIS A 162 -0.64 7.76 20.75
N TYR A 163 -0.06 8.24 19.65
CA TYR A 163 -0.45 7.96 18.30
C TYR A 163 0.69 7.20 17.65
N ILE A 164 0.38 6.08 17.03
CA ILE A 164 1.34 5.32 16.23
C ILE A 164 0.68 5.04 14.90
N ILE A 165 1.40 5.28 13.80
CA ILE A 165 0.92 5.06 12.44
C ILE A 165 1.89 4.11 11.75
N ALA A 166 1.36 3.06 11.11
CA ALA A 166 2.10 2.27 10.13
C ALA A 166 1.59 2.63 8.74
N LEU A 167 2.49 3.09 7.89
CA LEU A 167 2.21 3.47 6.50
C LEU A 167 2.64 2.35 5.56
N TYR A 168 1.70 1.75 4.84
CA TYR A 168 1.98 0.77 3.80
C TYR A 168 1.39 1.22 2.47
N VAL A 169 2.12 2.03 1.73
CA VAL A 169 1.73 2.64 0.45
C VAL A 169 0.48 3.50 0.60
N ASP A 170 -0.70 2.97 0.29
CA ASP A 170 -2.02 3.61 0.41
C ASP A 170 -2.79 3.21 1.69
N ASP A 171 -2.38 2.13 2.35
CA ASP A 171 -2.97 1.65 3.59
C ASP A 171 -2.30 2.31 4.82
N LEU A 172 -3.11 2.85 5.73
CA LEU A 172 -2.67 3.34 7.03
C LEU A 172 -3.30 2.53 8.14
N LEU A 173 -2.45 2.05 9.03
CA LEU A 173 -2.87 1.48 10.31
C LEU A 173 -2.57 2.50 11.40
N ILE A 174 -3.60 3.00 12.09
CA ILE A 174 -3.45 3.96 13.17
C ILE A 174 -3.79 3.31 14.51
N ALA A 175 -2.93 3.50 15.50
CA ALA A 175 -3.15 3.07 16.88
C ALA A 175 -3.13 4.29 17.80
N CYS A 176 -4.20 4.46 18.58
CA CYS A 176 -4.40 5.62 19.43
C CYS A 176 -4.83 5.22 20.82
N SER A 177 -4.45 6.02 21.83
CA SER A 177 -4.83 5.77 23.23
C SER A 177 -6.34 5.86 23.49
N THR A 178 -7.06 6.64 22.68
CA THR A 178 -8.53 6.79 22.83
C THR A 178 -9.23 6.80 21.47
N PRO A 179 -10.52 6.42 21.39
CA PRO A 179 -11.29 6.51 20.14
C PRO A 179 -11.39 7.94 19.60
N GLN A 180 -11.46 8.94 20.49
CA GLN A 180 -11.51 10.34 20.10
C GLN A 180 -10.25 10.76 19.32
N MET A 181 -9.07 10.28 19.76
CA MET A 181 -7.81 10.53 19.08
C MET A 181 -7.79 9.90 17.67
N CYS A 182 -8.35 8.70 17.49
CA CYS A 182 -8.52 8.10 16.16
C CYS A 182 -9.37 9.01 15.26
N ASN A 183 -10.52 9.46 15.76
CA ASN A 183 -11.44 10.31 15.00
C ASN A 183 -10.85 11.70 14.68
N GLU A 184 -10.03 12.24 15.56
CA GLU A 184 -9.30 13.51 15.33
C GLU A 184 -8.26 13.33 14.20
N LEU A 185 -7.51 12.24 14.25
CA LEU A 185 -6.52 11.92 13.25
C LEU A 185 -7.16 11.64 11.88
N GLU A 186 -8.26 10.90 11.85
CA GLU A 186 -9.06 10.68 10.64
C GLU A 186 -9.53 11.98 10.00
N ARG A 187 -10.02 12.92 10.81
CA ARG A 187 -10.43 14.26 10.35
C ARG A 187 -9.24 15.08 9.85
N ALA A 188 -8.10 14.98 10.51
CA ALA A 188 -6.89 15.68 10.08
C ALA A 188 -6.41 15.16 8.72
N PHE A 189 -6.34 13.86 8.51
CA PHE A 189 -5.97 13.29 7.19
C PHE A 189 -6.94 13.67 6.08
N LYS A 190 -8.26 13.71 6.36
CA LYS A 190 -9.27 14.11 5.36
C LYS A 190 -9.12 15.55 4.84
N LYS A 191 -8.38 16.41 5.56
CA LYS A 191 -8.06 17.76 5.06
C LYS A 191 -7.01 17.74 3.96
N HIS A 192 -6.16 16.71 3.95
CA HIS A 192 -5.04 16.58 3.00
C HIS A 192 -5.36 15.62 1.85
N PHE A 193 -6.09 14.52 2.15
CA PHE A 193 -6.32 13.44 1.21
C PHE A 193 -7.79 13.00 1.21
N LYS A 194 -8.24 12.51 0.06
CA LYS A 194 -9.49 11.76 0.00
C LYS A 194 -9.24 10.35 0.55
N MET A 195 -9.93 10.00 1.64
CA MET A 195 -9.69 8.76 2.38
C MET A 195 -10.95 7.96 2.61
N LYS A 196 -10.79 6.64 2.64
CA LYS A 196 -11.77 5.71 3.18
C LYS A 196 -11.40 5.35 4.61
N ILE A 197 -12.33 5.58 5.51
CA ILE A 197 -12.21 5.15 6.89
C ILE A 197 -12.81 3.75 6.99
N LEU A 198 -11.97 2.79 7.34
CA LEU A 198 -12.37 1.38 7.47
C LEU A 198 -12.76 1.04 8.92
N GLY A 199 -12.50 1.98 9.86
CA GLY A 199 -12.78 1.83 11.28
C GLY A 199 -11.87 0.84 11.99
N SER A 200 -12.37 0.18 13.03
CA SER A 200 -11.61 -0.82 13.77
C SER A 200 -11.05 -1.90 12.84
N ILE A 201 -9.77 -2.20 13.02
CA ILE A 201 -9.07 -3.13 12.13
C ILE A 201 -9.70 -4.53 12.16
N LYS A 202 -9.95 -5.07 10.95
CA LYS A 202 -10.37 -6.46 10.75
C LYS A 202 -9.47 -7.19 9.75
N HIS A 203 -8.88 -6.45 8.84
CA HIS A 203 -8.00 -6.97 7.80
C HIS A 203 -6.86 -5.98 7.53
N ILE A 204 -5.67 -6.48 7.29
CA ILE A 204 -4.54 -5.73 6.77
C ILE A 204 -3.63 -6.63 5.94
N LEU A 205 -3.28 -6.19 4.73
CA LEU A 205 -2.31 -6.87 3.84
C LEU A 205 -2.57 -8.37 3.67
N GLY A 206 -3.85 -8.76 3.52
CA GLY A 206 -4.24 -10.15 3.35
C GLY A 206 -4.26 -10.97 4.64
N MET A 207 -4.11 -10.34 5.79
CA MET A 207 -4.26 -10.97 7.10
C MET A 207 -5.58 -10.55 7.74
N ASP A 208 -6.31 -11.50 8.31
CA ASP A 208 -7.41 -11.24 9.23
C ASP A 208 -6.85 -10.88 10.61
N VAL A 209 -7.42 -9.86 11.24
CA VAL A 209 -7.00 -9.39 12.56
C VAL A 209 -8.20 -9.44 13.51
N TYR A 210 -8.04 -10.16 14.60
CA TYR A 210 -9.00 -10.22 15.69
C TYR A 210 -8.37 -9.56 16.91
N ASN A 211 -8.88 -8.41 17.29
CA ASN A 211 -8.36 -7.63 18.40
C ASN A 211 -9.37 -7.67 19.57
N ASN A 212 -8.96 -8.32 20.67
CA ASN A 212 -9.70 -8.32 21.93
C ASN A 212 -8.96 -7.45 22.95
N LEU A 213 -9.36 -6.19 23.05
CA LEU A 213 -8.70 -5.21 23.92
C LEU A 213 -8.94 -5.47 25.39
N ASP A 214 -10.06 -6.09 25.76
CA ASP A 214 -10.41 -6.37 27.14
C ASP A 214 -9.51 -7.48 27.72
N GLU A 215 -9.09 -8.40 26.87
CA GLU A 215 -8.16 -9.48 27.24
C GLU A 215 -6.70 -9.17 26.87
N HIS A 216 -6.41 -7.97 26.35
CA HIS A 216 -5.08 -7.58 25.85
C HIS A 216 -4.51 -8.58 24.81
N LYS A 217 -5.39 -9.12 23.96
CA LYS A 217 -5.03 -10.14 22.96
C LYS A 217 -5.26 -9.64 21.53
N VAL A 218 -4.35 -9.98 20.67
CA VAL A 218 -4.51 -9.85 19.22
C VAL A 218 -4.20 -11.19 18.55
N PHE A 219 -5.07 -11.60 17.63
CA PHE A 219 -4.88 -12.78 16.82
C PHE A 219 -4.83 -12.41 15.35
N ILE A 220 -3.83 -12.93 14.63
CA ILE A 220 -3.63 -12.70 13.21
C ILE A 220 -3.75 -14.02 12.45
N SER A 221 -4.53 -14.05 11.38
CA SER A 221 -4.76 -15.26 10.58
C SER A 221 -4.59 -14.99 9.10
N GLN A 222 -3.96 -15.93 8.40
CA GLN A 222 -3.86 -15.96 6.93
C GLN A 222 -4.68 -17.13 6.33
N ARG A 223 -5.71 -17.60 7.04
CA ARG A 223 -6.50 -18.76 6.63
C ARG A 223 -7.04 -18.62 5.21
N GLN A 224 -7.57 -17.45 4.84
CA GLN A 224 -8.10 -17.22 3.50
C GLN A 224 -7.01 -17.30 2.45
N TYR A 225 -5.85 -16.69 2.69
CA TYR A 225 -4.71 -16.76 1.78
C TYR A 225 -4.25 -18.21 1.55
N ILE A 226 -4.18 -19.02 2.61
CA ILE A 226 -3.82 -20.43 2.52
C ILE A 226 -4.85 -21.19 1.68
N ALA A 227 -6.15 -21.00 1.97
CA ALA A 227 -7.24 -21.64 1.23
C ALA A 227 -7.21 -21.29 -0.27
N ASP A 228 -7.01 -20.02 -0.61
CA ASP A 228 -6.91 -19.54 -1.99
C ASP A 228 -5.67 -20.11 -2.69
N SER A 229 -4.55 -20.24 -1.98
CA SER A 229 -3.33 -20.85 -2.50
C SER A 229 -3.54 -22.32 -2.80
N VAL A 230 -4.10 -23.09 -1.86
CA VAL A 230 -4.43 -24.51 -2.08
C VAL A 230 -5.37 -24.67 -3.27
N LYS A 231 -6.42 -23.84 -3.37
CA LYS A 231 -7.37 -23.87 -4.49
C LYS A 231 -6.68 -23.60 -5.84
N ARG A 232 -5.74 -22.64 -5.88
CA ARG A 232 -4.99 -22.31 -7.10
C ARG A 232 -4.20 -23.48 -7.67
N TYR A 233 -3.64 -24.30 -6.78
CA TYR A 233 -2.80 -25.44 -7.13
C TYR A 233 -3.53 -26.78 -7.10
N SER A 234 -4.83 -26.83 -6.77
CA SER A 234 -5.61 -28.08 -6.64
C SER A 234 -5.62 -28.93 -7.92
N LYS A 235 -5.49 -28.30 -9.10
CA LYS A 235 -5.40 -29.00 -10.40
C LYS A 235 -4.19 -29.94 -10.54
N TYR A 236 -3.18 -29.79 -9.68
CA TYR A 236 -1.97 -30.64 -9.71
C TYR A 236 -2.05 -31.85 -8.79
N ASN A 237 -3.20 -32.11 -8.15
CA ASN A 237 -3.42 -33.23 -7.23
C ASN A 237 -2.31 -33.38 -6.18
N LEU A 238 -1.96 -32.26 -5.54
CA LEU A 238 -0.86 -32.18 -4.60
C LEU A 238 -1.15 -33.01 -3.33
N ARG A 239 -0.17 -33.79 -2.91
CA ARG A 239 -0.22 -34.50 -1.62
C ARG A 239 0.21 -33.56 -0.50
N ALA A 240 -0.35 -33.78 0.69
CA ALA A 240 0.10 -33.08 1.88
C ALA A 240 1.47 -33.65 2.37
N PHE A 241 2.41 -32.75 2.65
CA PHE A 241 3.70 -33.07 3.22
C PHE A 241 3.88 -32.28 4.51
N SER A 242 4.66 -32.84 5.43
CA SER A 242 5.00 -32.18 6.71
C SER A 242 6.04 -31.07 6.56
N THR A 243 6.80 -31.09 5.46
CA THR A 243 7.84 -30.09 5.15
C THR A 243 7.56 -29.42 3.81
N PRO A 244 7.86 -28.12 3.64
CA PRO A 244 7.65 -27.39 2.38
C PRO A 244 8.50 -27.92 1.21
N ILE A 245 9.62 -28.56 1.50
CA ILE A 245 10.60 -29.06 0.52
C ILE A 245 11.01 -30.47 0.93
N ASP A 246 11.11 -31.38 -0.04
CA ASP A 246 11.68 -32.70 0.20
C ASP A 246 13.22 -32.60 0.29
N ASN A 247 13.76 -32.72 1.50
CA ASN A 247 15.20 -32.66 1.75
C ASN A 247 15.99 -33.83 1.16
N ARG A 248 15.30 -34.87 0.67
CA ARG A 248 15.93 -36.04 0.03
C ARG A 248 16.34 -35.82 -1.41
N GLN A 249 15.82 -34.76 -2.04
CA GLN A 249 16.22 -34.36 -3.39
C GLN A 249 16.73 -32.91 -3.38
N PRO A 250 18.05 -32.70 -3.36
CA PRO A 250 18.61 -31.37 -3.48
C PRO A 250 18.27 -30.81 -4.87
N TYR A 251 17.66 -29.63 -4.89
CA TYR A 251 17.41 -28.92 -6.15
C TYR A 251 18.72 -28.43 -6.73
N MET A 252 19.14 -28.99 -7.84
CA MET A 252 20.38 -28.65 -8.55
C MET A 252 20.10 -27.82 -9.79
N LYS A 253 21.03 -26.95 -10.17
CA LYS A 253 20.93 -26.13 -11.40
C LYS A 253 20.76 -27.01 -12.66
N SER A 254 21.28 -28.24 -12.65
CA SER A 254 21.12 -29.23 -13.71
C SER A 254 19.67 -29.73 -13.92
N GLN A 255 18.79 -29.49 -12.94
CA GLN A 255 17.36 -29.84 -13.02
C GLN A 255 16.51 -28.70 -13.57
N CYS A 256 17.12 -27.53 -13.82
CA CYS A 256 16.42 -26.42 -14.45
C CYS A 256 16.21 -26.71 -15.95
N PRO A 257 15.05 -26.34 -16.54
CA PRO A 257 14.88 -26.37 -17.99
C PRO A 257 15.98 -25.56 -18.66
N GLU A 258 16.42 -25.99 -19.83
CA GLU A 258 17.35 -25.20 -20.65
C GLU A 258 16.76 -23.84 -20.99
N ALA A 259 17.62 -22.82 -21.14
CA ALA A 259 17.18 -21.49 -21.47
C ALA A 259 16.44 -21.50 -22.83
N GLY A 260 15.14 -21.18 -22.82
CA GLY A 260 14.28 -21.20 -23.99
C GLY A 260 13.33 -22.38 -24.11
N SER A 261 13.34 -23.33 -23.19
CA SER A 261 12.29 -24.37 -23.11
C SER A 261 10.99 -23.75 -22.52
N PRO A 262 9.79 -24.17 -23.02
CA PRO A 262 8.51 -23.63 -22.61
C PRO A 262 8.14 -23.92 -21.12
#